data_88061f3ed3d716a539472847caf9140a
#
_entry.id   88061f3ed3d716a539472847caf9140a
#
_cell.length_a   1.000
_cell.length_b   1.000
_cell.length_c   1.000
_cell.angle_alpha   90.00
_cell.angle_beta   90.00
_cell.angle_gamma   90.00
#
_symmetry.space_group_name_H-M   'P 1'
#
loop_
_entity.id
_entity.type
_entity.pdbx_description
1 polymer ?
#
loop_
_entity_poly.entity_id
_entity_poly.type
_entity_poly.pdbx_seq_one_letter_code
_entity_poly.pdbx_strand_id
1 'polypeptide(L)'
;MKLGLVCISEQLKSINKEIAFRTMTRKRFNDLTALYDREYAIKELSNRILTNIEVTGLVIDHCEKQNFAHYRLTCAGFPLITDPTLDLSFTKLHNHQEIKKQLNLLGKQINESSVSIGSHPDQFNVLASLNQDSVEKTINELNFQTSIIDMMLQPRNHKCPVNIHINASPANKSVDISDQIEEMVERFYAGFSRCNESVKTRLTLENEDKGFFSTEHILMFHVRLKEKYDVSIPICYDNLHDVCNNTCGNDVETNMNLCLETWPNDVEPVFHWSEGKEDK
;
A
#
# COMPACT_ATOMS: atom_id res chain seq x y z
N MET A 1 -19.59 -8.87 -8.11
CA MET A 1 -18.31 -8.65 -7.39
C MET A 1 -17.22 -9.38 -8.13
N LYS A 2 -16.06 -8.73 -8.36
CA LYS A 2 -14.87 -9.34 -8.95
C LYS A 2 -13.88 -9.67 -7.82
N LEU A 3 -13.13 -10.76 -7.98
CA LEU A 3 -12.13 -11.16 -6.99
C LEU A 3 -10.74 -10.60 -7.34
N GLY A 4 -9.95 -10.28 -6.33
CA GLY A 4 -8.55 -9.91 -6.42
C GLY A 4 -7.65 -10.92 -5.68
N LEU A 5 -6.38 -10.97 -6.06
CA LEU A 5 -5.36 -11.72 -5.38
C LEU A 5 -4.47 -10.80 -4.53
N VAL A 6 -4.13 -11.25 -3.32
CA VAL A 6 -3.29 -10.50 -2.39
C VAL A 6 -1.91 -11.14 -2.28
N CYS A 7 -0.87 -10.36 -2.57
CA CYS A 7 0.55 -10.68 -2.37
C CYS A 7 1.05 -11.92 -3.09
N ILE A 8 0.78 -13.13 -2.60
CA ILE A 8 1.38 -14.38 -3.09
C ILE A 8 0.30 -15.42 -3.35
N SER A 9 0.36 -16.09 -4.51
CA SER A 9 -0.46 -17.26 -4.79
C SER A 9 0.17 -18.53 -4.20
N GLU A 10 -0.51 -19.15 -3.21
CA GLU A 10 -0.10 -20.46 -2.69
C GLU A 10 -0.21 -21.55 -3.77
N GLN A 11 -1.12 -21.40 -4.73
CA GLN A 11 -1.23 -22.30 -5.88
C GLN A 11 0.02 -22.23 -6.77
N LEU A 12 0.50 -21.02 -7.10
CA LEU A 12 1.75 -20.86 -7.87
C LEU A 12 2.95 -21.47 -7.15
N LYS A 13 3.06 -21.25 -5.83
CA LYS A 13 4.12 -21.87 -5.02
C LYS A 13 4.04 -23.40 -5.02
N SER A 14 2.85 -23.98 -5.04
CA SER A 14 2.69 -25.45 -5.08
C SER A 14 3.15 -26.05 -6.41
N ILE A 15 2.99 -25.29 -7.50
CA ILE A 15 3.44 -25.68 -8.85
C ILE A 15 4.96 -25.57 -8.97
N ASN A 16 5.52 -24.45 -8.51
CA ASN A 16 6.96 -24.20 -8.56
C ASN A 16 7.40 -23.35 -7.35
N LYS A 17 8.16 -23.95 -6.44
CA LYS A 17 8.70 -23.30 -5.23
C LYS A 17 9.65 -22.14 -5.53
N GLU A 18 10.18 -22.03 -6.76
CA GLU A 18 11.01 -20.91 -7.18
C GLU A 18 10.20 -19.62 -7.42
N ILE A 19 8.87 -19.73 -7.63
CA ILE A 19 7.98 -18.59 -7.72
C ILE A 19 7.73 -18.02 -6.32
N ALA A 20 8.72 -17.31 -5.79
CA ALA A 20 8.68 -16.69 -4.48
C ALA A 20 9.44 -15.37 -4.48
N PHE A 21 8.87 -14.36 -3.83
CA PHE A 21 9.54 -13.08 -3.65
C PHE A 21 10.79 -13.22 -2.80
N ARG A 22 11.88 -12.61 -3.25
CA ARG A 22 13.20 -12.64 -2.60
C ARG A 22 13.38 -11.40 -1.74
N THR A 23 13.29 -11.55 -0.44
CA THR A 23 13.53 -10.46 0.52
C THR A 23 15.01 -10.40 0.92
N MET A 24 15.40 -9.27 1.53
CA MET A 24 16.71 -9.11 2.16
C MET A 24 16.52 -8.37 3.50
N THR A 25 17.11 -8.89 4.56
CA THR A 25 17.13 -8.19 5.85
C THR A 25 18.33 -7.24 5.91
N ARG A 26 18.24 -6.18 6.74
CA ARG A 26 19.38 -5.27 7.02
C ARG A 26 20.60 -6.05 7.51
N LYS A 27 20.40 -7.02 8.41
CA LYS A 27 21.48 -7.89 8.88
C LYS A 27 22.17 -8.58 7.70
N ARG A 28 21.42 -9.21 6.79
CA ARG A 28 22.02 -9.89 5.64
C ARG A 28 22.79 -8.94 4.72
N PHE A 29 22.27 -7.74 4.48
CA PHE A 29 22.96 -6.72 3.70
C PHE A 29 24.30 -6.33 4.34
N ASN A 30 24.30 -6.08 5.64
CA ASN A 30 25.51 -5.74 6.39
C ASN A 30 26.51 -6.90 6.44
N ASP A 31 26.05 -8.15 6.61
CA ASP A 31 26.91 -9.34 6.58
C ASP A 31 27.60 -9.49 5.21
N LEU A 32 26.88 -9.24 4.11
CA LEU A 32 27.47 -9.26 2.76
C LEU A 32 28.48 -8.13 2.55
N THR A 33 28.18 -6.93 3.06
CA THR A 33 29.09 -5.79 3.02
C THR A 33 30.38 -6.07 3.79
N ALA A 34 30.29 -6.72 4.93
CA ALA A 34 31.45 -7.07 5.75
C ALA A 34 32.27 -8.22 5.15
N LEU A 35 31.61 -9.21 4.53
CA LEU A 35 32.28 -10.41 3.99
C LEU A 35 32.96 -10.14 2.64
N TYR A 36 32.36 -9.30 1.81
CA TYR A 36 32.83 -8.97 0.47
C TYR A 36 33.11 -7.45 0.38
N ASP A 37 32.07 -6.68 0.00
CA ASP A 37 32.05 -5.22 0.01
C ASP A 37 30.62 -4.71 -0.17
N ARG A 38 30.44 -3.39 -0.15
CA ARG A 38 29.14 -2.76 -0.33
C ARG A 38 28.59 -2.92 -1.76
N GLU A 39 29.45 -2.92 -2.77
CA GLU A 39 29.05 -3.07 -4.17
C GLU A 39 28.46 -4.45 -4.40
N TYR A 40 29.06 -5.49 -3.86
CA TYR A 40 28.52 -6.86 -3.89
C TYR A 40 27.14 -6.94 -3.21
N ALA A 41 27.00 -6.35 -2.03
CA ALA A 41 25.70 -6.35 -1.32
C ALA A 41 24.60 -5.64 -2.13
N ILE A 42 24.92 -4.51 -2.78
CA ILE A 42 23.98 -3.80 -3.69
C ILE A 42 23.66 -4.63 -4.92
N LYS A 43 24.63 -5.33 -5.51
CA LYS A 43 24.40 -6.21 -6.66
C LYS A 43 23.47 -7.36 -6.30
N GLU A 44 23.68 -8.01 -5.15
CA GLU A 44 22.80 -9.07 -4.64
C GLU A 44 21.39 -8.56 -4.38
N LEU A 45 21.24 -7.36 -3.83
CA LEU A 45 19.94 -6.71 -3.64
C LEU A 45 19.25 -6.47 -4.99
N SER A 46 19.98 -5.94 -5.96
CA SER A 46 19.47 -5.65 -7.31
C SER A 46 19.01 -6.91 -8.04
N ASN A 47 19.74 -8.02 -7.91
CA ASN A 47 19.34 -9.31 -8.47
C ASN A 47 18.03 -9.82 -7.87
N ARG A 48 17.84 -9.64 -6.55
CA ARG A 48 16.57 -10.00 -5.88
C ARG A 48 15.41 -9.17 -6.39
N ILE A 49 15.61 -7.88 -6.61
CA ILE A 49 14.61 -6.97 -7.16
C ILE A 49 14.22 -7.42 -8.58
N LEU A 50 15.18 -7.74 -9.44
CA LEU A 50 14.91 -8.27 -10.79
C LEU A 50 14.08 -9.56 -10.73
N THR A 51 14.46 -10.52 -9.88
CA THR A 51 13.66 -11.74 -9.66
C THR A 51 12.24 -11.41 -9.19
N ASN A 52 12.07 -10.43 -8.29
CA ASN A 52 10.76 -10.03 -7.81
C ASN A 52 9.88 -9.42 -8.91
N ILE A 53 10.47 -8.68 -9.85
CA ILE A 53 9.75 -8.15 -11.02
C ILE A 53 9.27 -9.31 -11.91
N GLU A 54 10.13 -10.31 -12.18
CA GLU A 54 9.78 -11.50 -12.95
C GLU A 54 8.65 -12.30 -12.26
N VAL A 55 8.75 -12.51 -10.94
CA VAL A 55 7.70 -13.19 -10.15
C VAL A 55 6.39 -12.42 -10.22
N THR A 56 6.44 -11.08 -10.17
CA THR A 56 5.23 -10.24 -10.31
C THR A 56 4.55 -10.49 -11.66
N GLY A 57 5.31 -10.56 -12.75
CA GLY A 57 4.77 -10.89 -14.09
C GLY A 57 4.09 -12.25 -14.12
N LEU A 58 4.70 -13.29 -13.51
CA LEU A 58 4.08 -14.62 -13.39
C LEU A 58 2.78 -14.59 -12.57
N VAL A 59 2.70 -13.75 -11.54
CA VAL A 59 1.48 -13.59 -10.75
C VAL A 59 0.40 -12.89 -11.56
N ILE A 60 0.71 -11.88 -12.38
CA ILE A 60 -0.24 -11.22 -13.29
C ILE A 60 -0.81 -12.24 -14.29
N ASP A 61 0.03 -13.03 -14.95
CA ASP A 61 -0.43 -14.10 -15.86
C ASP A 61 -1.33 -15.13 -15.16
N HIS A 62 -1.02 -15.44 -13.90
CA HIS A 62 -1.86 -16.33 -13.09
C HIS A 62 -3.21 -15.68 -12.77
N CYS A 63 -3.22 -14.41 -12.38
CA CYS A 63 -4.46 -13.68 -12.11
C CYS A 63 -5.37 -13.67 -13.34
N GLU A 64 -4.83 -13.38 -14.51
CA GLU A 64 -5.58 -13.41 -15.77
C GLU A 64 -6.17 -14.79 -16.06
N LYS A 65 -5.37 -15.86 -15.96
CA LYS A 65 -5.82 -17.25 -16.15
C LYS A 65 -6.90 -17.70 -15.16
N GLN A 66 -6.89 -17.16 -13.95
CA GLN A 66 -7.86 -17.49 -12.90
C GLN A 66 -9.04 -16.51 -12.84
N ASN A 67 -9.12 -15.52 -13.74
CA ASN A 67 -10.11 -14.46 -13.78
C ASN A 67 -10.14 -13.59 -12.49
N PHE A 68 -8.97 -13.38 -11.85
CA PHE A 68 -8.83 -12.34 -10.86
C PHE A 68 -8.71 -10.97 -11.54
N ALA A 69 -9.54 -10.01 -11.12
CA ALA A 69 -9.60 -8.69 -11.74
C ALA A 69 -8.60 -7.70 -11.14
N HIS A 70 -8.05 -8.00 -9.96
CA HIS A 70 -7.15 -7.10 -9.25
C HIS A 70 -5.99 -7.89 -8.60
N TYR A 71 -4.80 -7.30 -8.58
CA TYR A 71 -3.66 -7.84 -7.85
C TYR A 71 -3.06 -6.79 -6.91
N ARG A 72 -3.10 -7.07 -5.60
CA ARG A 72 -2.42 -6.26 -4.60
C ARG A 72 -0.94 -6.63 -4.55
N LEU A 73 -0.09 -5.72 -5.05
CA LEU A 73 1.37 -5.87 -5.06
C LEU A 73 1.92 -6.13 -3.65
N THR A 74 2.95 -6.95 -3.58
CA THR A 74 3.66 -7.17 -2.31
C THR A 74 4.63 -6.04 -2.00
N CYS A 75 4.71 -5.61 -0.73
CA CYS A 75 5.74 -4.68 -0.26
C CYS A 75 7.16 -5.28 -0.34
N ALA A 76 7.29 -6.61 -0.46
CA ALA A 76 8.57 -7.29 -0.56
C ALA A 76 9.29 -7.10 -1.90
N GLY A 77 8.66 -6.44 -2.89
CA GLY A 77 9.21 -6.26 -4.24
C GLY A 77 10.56 -5.54 -4.27
N PHE A 78 10.71 -4.51 -3.42
CA PHE A 78 11.88 -3.64 -3.33
C PHE A 78 12.43 -3.56 -1.90
N PRO A 79 13.03 -4.64 -1.37
CA PRO A 79 13.47 -4.67 0.02
C PRO A 79 14.57 -3.64 0.29
N LEU A 80 14.56 -3.02 1.47
CA LEU A 80 15.58 -2.13 2.02
C LEU A 80 15.80 -0.78 1.32
N ILE A 81 15.17 -0.47 0.20
CA ILE A 81 15.49 0.75 -0.58
C ILE A 81 15.19 2.03 0.21
N THR A 82 14.17 2.00 1.04
CA THR A 82 13.75 3.13 1.88
C THR A 82 14.32 3.09 3.29
N ASP A 83 15.20 2.10 3.58
CA ASP A 83 15.87 2.02 4.89
C ASP A 83 16.82 3.21 5.11
N PRO A 84 16.53 4.13 6.05
CA PRO A 84 17.30 5.36 6.22
C PRO A 84 18.75 5.12 6.70
N THR A 85 19.05 3.92 7.20
CA THR A 85 20.39 3.59 7.73
C THR A 85 21.34 3.05 6.67
N LEU A 86 20.82 2.69 5.49
CA LEU A 86 21.59 2.04 4.43
C LEU A 86 22.03 2.97 3.31
N ASP A 87 21.56 4.23 3.30
CA ASP A 87 21.83 5.20 2.24
C ASP A 87 21.67 4.58 0.84
N LEU A 88 20.53 3.91 0.62
CA LEU A 88 20.14 3.32 -0.64
C LEU A 88 19.16 4.24 -1.39
N SER A 89 19.12 4.11 -2.69
CA SER A 89 18.12 4.73 -3.56
C SER A 89 18.03 3.93 -4.85
N PHE A 90 16.97 4.14 -5.63
CA PHE A 90 16.78 3.46 -6.91
C PHE A 90 18.00 3.62 -7.83
N THR A 91 18.56 4.83 -7.93
CA THR A 91 19.71 5.14 -8.81
C THR A 91 21.04 4.55 -8.31
N LYS A 92 21.12 4.18 -7.04
CA LYS A 92 22.29 3.48 -6.44
C LYS A 92 22.25 1.97 -6.64
N LEU A 93 21.13 1.41 -7.12
CA LEU A 93 21.06 -0.01 -7.45
C LEU A 93 22.00 -0.36 -8.60
N HIS A 94 22.62 -1.52 -8.49
CA HIS A 94 23.37 -2.09 -9.61
C HIS A 94 22.41 -2.36 -10.76
N ASN A 95 22.77 -1.96 -11.99
CA ASN A 95 21.91 -2.11 -13.16
C ASN A 95 20.51 -1.45 -13.03
N HIS A 96 20.37 -0.33 -12.31
CA HIS A 96 19.08 0.36 -12.14
C HIS A 96 18.36 0.68 -13.46
N GLN A 97 19.10 0.88 -14.57
CA GLN A 97 18.50 1.07 -15.89
C GLN A 97 17.82 -0.21 -16.41
N GLU A 98 18.40 -1.38 -16.17
CA GLU A 98 17.76 -2.65 -16.52
C GLU A 98 16.54 -2.90 -15.63
N ILE A 99 16.62 -2.62 -14.33
CA ILE A 99 15.45 -2.68 -13.42
C ILE A 99 14.32 -1.79 -13.93
N LYS A 100 14.63 -0.55 -14.33
CA LYS A 100 13.63 0.37 -14.91
C LYS A 100 13.03 -0.20 -16.19
N LYS A 101 13.84 -0.78 -17.07
CA LYS A 101 13.37 -1.41 -18.31
C LYS A 101 12.42 -2.59 -18.01
N GLN A 102 12.78 -3.46 -17.06
CA GLN A 102 11.93 -4.59 -16.67
C GLN A 102 10.62 -4.13 -16.02
N LEU A 103 10.62 -3.06 -15.22
CA LEU A 103 9.39 -2.44 -14.71
C LEU A 103 8.49 -1.90 -15.84
N ASN A 104 9.07 -1.27 -16.85
CA ASN A 104 8.32 -0.80 -18.03
C ASN A 104 7.70 -1.98 -18.81
N LEU A 105 8.43 -3.10 -18.97
CA LEU A 105 7.91 -4.31 -19.63
C LEU A 105 6.78 -4.93 -18.81
N LEU A 106 6.94 -5.07 -17.50
CA LEU A 106 5.89 -5.50 -16.60
C LEU A 106 4.66 -4.60 -16.70
N GLY A 107 4.85 -3.29 -16.75
CA GLY A 107 3.75 -2.33 -16.91
C GLY A 107 2.99 -2.50 -18.22
N LYS A 108 3.66 -2.80 -19.33
CA LYS A 108 3.01 -3.14 -20.60
C LYS A 108 2.19 -4.42 -20.46
N GLN A 109 2.76 -5.48 -19.88
CA GLN A 109 2.04 -6.73 -19.61
C GLN A 109 0.77 -6.49 -18.79
N ILE A 110 0.84 -5.69 -17.72
CA ILE A 110 -0.32 -5.32 -16.91
C ILE A 110 -1.37 -4.58 -17.75
N ASN A 111 -0.95 -3.60 -18.56
CA ASN A 111 -1.86 -2.82 -19.39
C ASN A 111 -2.50 -3.63 -20.53
N GLU A 112 -1.88 -4.72 -20.98
CA GLU A 112 -2.41 -5.65 -21.96
C GLU A 112 -3.33 -6.73 -21.33
N SER A 113 -3.25 -6.92 -20.01
CA SER A 113 -4.08 -7.86 -19.26
C SER A 113 -5.41 -7.22 -18.82
N SER A 114 -6.32 -8.06 -18.31
CA SER A 114 -7.56 -7.62 -17.65
C SER A 114 -7.38 -7.32 -16.15
N VAL A 115 -6.13 -7.36 -15.65
CA VAL A 115 -5.82 -7.27 -14.22
C VAL A 115 -5.39 -5.86 -13.85
N SER A 116 -6.13 -5.19 -12.98
CA SER A 116 -5.66 -3.94 -12.34
C SER A 116 -4.71 -4.24 -11.20
N ILE A 117 -3.88 -3.27 -10.82
CA ILE A 117 -2.99 -3.41 -9.68
C ILE A 117 -3.21 -2.31 -8.64
N GLY A 118 -2.89 -2.63 -7.40
CA GLY A 118 -2.79 -1.67 -6.29
C GLY A 118 -1.68 -2.07 -5.35
N SER A 119 -1.39 -1.26 -4.35
CA SER A 119 -0.44 -1.61 -3.30
C SER A 119 -1.01 -1.29 -1.91
N HIS A 120 -0.46 -1.95 -0.91
CA HIS A 120 -0.79 -1.70 0.48
C HIS A 120 0.53 -1.72 1.27
N PRO A 121 1.17 -0.55 1.47
CA PRO A 121 2.29 -0.40 2.37
C PRO A 121 1.97 -0.98 3.75
N ASP A 122 3.01 -1.36 4.49
CA ASP A 122 2.79 -1.92 5.82
C ASP A 122 2.13 -0.91 6.77
N GLN A 123 1.55 -1.42 7.87
CA GLN A 123 0.80 -0.64 8.86
C GLN A 123 1.63 0.43 9.62
N PHE A 124 2.96 0.47 9.43
CA PHE A 124 3.82 1.48 10.04
C PHE A 124 3.89 2.79 9.25
N ASN A 125 3.20 2.86 8.11
CA ASN A 125 3.08 4.07 7.30
C ASN A 125 1.98 4.97 7.86
N VAL A 126 2.35 5.97 8.66
CA VAL A 126 1.45 6.82 9.46
C VAL A 126 1.71 8.31 9.17
N LEU A 127 0.92 8.91 8.28
CA LEU A 127 1.02 10.34 7.95
C LEU A 127 0.56 11.27 9.09
N ALA A 128 -0.34 10.79 9.96
CA ALA A 128 -0.87 11.54 11.10
C ALA A 128 -0.11 11.28 12.42
N SER A 129 1.11 10.73 12.37
CA SER A 129 1.90 10.47 13.57
C SER A 129 2.29 11.76 14.31
N LEU A 130 2.30 11.71 15.64
CA LEU A 130 2.91 12.74 16.47
C LEU A 130 4.45 12.75 16.36
N ASN A 131 5.04 11.64 15.94
CA ASN A 131 6.49 11.54 15.73
C ASN A 131 6.82 11.94 14.29
N GLN A 132 7.50 13.07 14.12
CA GLN A 132 7.88 13.60 12.81
C GLN A 132 8.82 12.68 12.04
N ASP A 133 9.72 11.93 12.70
CA ASP A 133 10.59 10.97 12.01
C ASP A 133 9.77 9.84 11.37
N SER A 134 8.67 9.43 11.99
CA SER A 134 7.73 8.44 11.42
C SER A 134 6.99 9.01 10.21
N VAL A 135 6.59 10.28 10.25
CA VAL A 135 5.96 10.98 9.11
C VAL A 135 6.94 11.06 7.94
N GLU A 136 8.21 11.47 8.17
CA GLU A 136 9.24 11.54 7.12
C GLU A 136 9.48 10.17 6.46
N LYS A 137 9.59 9.10 7.27
CA LYS A 137 9.75 7.73 6.75
C LYS A 137 8.56 7.31 5.90
N THR A 138 7.35 7.64 6.35
CA THR A 138 6.12 7.35 5.61
C THR A 138 6.08 8.08 4.28
N ILE A 139 6.39 9.38 4.25
CA ILE A 139 6.44 10.16 3.00
C ILE A 139 7.45 9.56 2.03
N ASN A 140 8.65 9.20 2.51
CA ASN A 140 9.69 8.59 1.69
C ASN A 140 9.25 7.23 1.12
N GLU A 141 8.63 6.38 1.95
CA GLU A 141 8.10 5.08 1.53
C GLU A 141 7.01 5.21 0.47
N LEU A 142 6.00 6.05 0.71
CA LEU A 142 4.89 6.26 -0.23
C LEU A 142 5.39 6.86 -1.55
N ASN A 143 6.27 7.87 -1.50
CA ASN A 143 6.87 8.47 -2.68
C ASN A 143 7.69 7.46 -3.48
N PHE A 144 8.43 6.58 -2.81
CA PHE A 144 9.18 5.53 -3.46
C PHE A 144 8.25 4.50 -4.11
N GLN A 145 7.28 3.95 -3.39
CA GLN A 145 6.35 2.95 -3.93
C GLN A 145 5.58 3.47 -5.14
N THR A 146 5.06 4.69 -5.06
CA THR A 146 4.35 5.28 -6.20
C THR A 146 5.27 5.57 -7.39
N SER A 147 6.55 5.86 -7.14
CA SER A 147 7.54 6.00 -8.23
C SER A 147 7.78 4.68 -8.98
N ILE A 148 7.75 3.54 -8.28
CA ILE A 148 7.82 2.21 -8.91
C ILE A 148 6.56 1.95 -9.74
N ILE A 149 5.38 2.28 -9.23
CA ILE A 149 4.11 2.17 -9.95
C ILE A 149 4.12 3.05 -11.22
N ASP A 150 4.68 4.27 -11.14
CA ASP A 150 4.86 5.15 -12.30
C ASP A 150 5.81 4.54 -13.34
N MET A 151 6.90 3.87 -12.91
CA MET A 151 7.80 3.15 -13.82
C MET A 151 7.12 1.94 -14.48
N MET A 152 6.07 1.38 -13.88
CA MET A 152 5.19 0.39 -14.50
C MET A 152 4.11 1.02 -15.40
N LEU A 153 4.19 2.30 -15.71
CA LEU A 153 3.29 3.02 -16.64
C LEU A 153 1.81 2.97 -16.22
N GLN A 154 1.55 2.86 -14.93
CA GLN A 154 0.19 2.78 -14.42
C GLN A 154 -0.45 4.16 -14.25
N PRO A 155 -1.79 4.29 -14.36
CA PRO A 155 -2.47 5.57 -14.27
C PRO A 155 -2.26 6.21 -12.88
N ARG A 156 -2.13 7.55 -12.86
CA ARG A 156 -2.05 8.35 -11.63
C ARG A 156 -3.44 8.72 -11.13
N ASN A 157 -4.21 7.72 -10.75
CA ASN A 157 -5.53 7.87 -10.15
C ASN A 157 -5.89 6.61 -9.36
N HIS A 158 -7.08 6.57 -8.79
CA HIS A 158 -7.56 5.46 -7.95
C HIS A 158 -7.86 4.16 -8.71
N LYS A 159 -7.63 4.08 -10.04
CA LYS A 159 -7.60 2.79 -10.77
C LYS A 159 -6.38 1.94 -10.40
N CYS A 160 -5.36 2.57 -9.80
CA CYS A 160 -4.20 1.91 -9.24
C CYS A 160 -3.98 2.43 -7.79
N PRO A 161 -4.80 2.01 -6.82
CA PRO A 161 -4.81 2.56 -5.48
C PRO A 161 -3.55 2.17 -4.68
N VAL A 162 -3.15 3.09 -3.80
CA VAL A 162 -2.17 2.86 -2.75
C VAL A 162 -2.88 3.01 -1.42
N ASN A 163 -3.17 1.90 -0.77
CA ASN A 163 -3.99 1.85 0.42
C ASN A 163 -3.15 1.91 1.70
N ILE A 164 -3.53 2.75 2.67
CA ILE A 164 -2.89 2.80 3.99
C ILE A 164 -3.95 2.90 5.09
N HIS A 165 -3.56 2.47 6.30
CA HIS A 165 -4.27 2.83 7.52
C HIS A 165 -3.86 4.22 7.98
N ILE A 166 -4.77 4.94 8.66
CA ILE A 166 -4.39 6.18 9.34
C ILE A 166 -3.52 5.86 10.55
N ASN A 167 -3.86 4.81 11.29
CA ASN A 167 -3.12 4.20 12.41
C ASN A 167 -2.52 5.23 13.37
N ALA A 168 -3.31 6.25 13.69
CA ALA A 168 -2.94 7.34 14.58
C ALA A 168 -3.91 7.44 15.76
N SER A 169 -3.43 7.98 16.85
CA SER A 169 -4.26 8.31 18.01
C SER A 169 -4.35 9.82 18.18
N PRO A 170 -5.47 10.34 18.69
CA PRO A 170 -5.59 11.76 19.02
C PRO A 170 -4.57 12.15 20.09
N ALA A 171 -4.04 13.36 20.00
CA ALA A 171 -3.11 13.91 21.00
C ALA A 171 -3.79 14.12 22.36
N ASN A 172 -5.06 14.51 22.36
CA ASN A 172 -5.88 14.66 23.56
C ASN A 172 -7.15 13.79 23.45
N LYS A 173 -7.24 12.77 24.30
CA LYS A 173 -8.40 11.87 24.36
C LYS A 173 -9.54 12.39 25.23
N SER A 174 -9.37 13.55 25.89
CA SER A 174 -10.37 14.12 26.80
C SER A 174 -11.34 15.09 26.13
N VAL A 175 -11.06 15.47 24.86
CA VAL A 175 -11.97 16.29 24.04
C VAL A 175 -12.97 15.40 23.31
N ASP A 176 -14.02 15.98 22.75
CA ASP A 176 -14.99 15.17 22.01
C ASP A 176 -14.42 14.58 20.71
N ILE A 177 -15.13 13.60 20.13
CA ILE A 177 -14.65 12.86 18.97
C ILE A 177 -14.47 13.78 17.75
N SER A 178 -15.31 14.79 17.59
CA SER A 178 -15.22 15.74 16.47
C SER A 178 -13.90 16.53 16.52
N ASP A 179 -13.51 17.01 17.70
CA ASP A 179 -12.25 17.74 17.90
C ASP A 179 -11.03 16.81 17.75
N GLN A 180 -11.16 15.55 18.20
CA GLN A 180 -10.11 14.54 18.00
C GLN A 180 -9.87 14.27 16.52
N ILE A 181 -10.94 14.13 15.73
CA ILE A 181 -10.85 13.92 14.28
C ILE A 181 -10.26 15.16 13.61
N GLU A 182 -10.72 16.35 13.97
CA GLU A 182 -10.22 17.60 13.39
C GLU A 182 -8.70 17.75 13.57
N GLU A 183 -8.19 17.48 14.77
CA GLU A 183 -6.75 17.51 15.08
C GLU A 183 -5.96 16.48 14.24
N MET A 184 -6.50 15.25 14.06
CA MET A 184 -5.85 14.23 13.26
C MET A 184 -5.89 14.54 11.76
N VAL A 185 -6.95 15.16 11.25
CA VAL A 185 -7.06 15.68 9.88
C VAL A 185 -5.96 16.70 9.61
N GLU A 186 -5.71 17.63 10.52
CA GLU A 186 -4.62 18.61 10.37
C GLU A 186 -3.25 17.96 10.28
N ARG A 187 -2.95 17.02 11.19
CA ARG A 187 -1.67 16.29 11.16
C ARG A 187 -1.50 15.45 9.90
N PHE A 188 -2.55 14.76 9.50
CA PHE A 188 -2.54 13.97 8.27
C PHE A 188 -2.27 14.84 7.06
N TYR A 189 -3.00 15.94 6.90
CA TYR A 189 -2.84 16.86 5.79
C TYR A 189 -1.44 17.49 5.76
N ALA A 190 -0.87 17.82 6.91
CA ALA A 190 0.50 18.33 7.00
C ALA A 190 1.53 17.33 6.43
N GLY A 191 1.35 16.01 6.65
CA GLY A 191 2.15 14.97 6.03
C GLY A 191 1.81 14.74 4.56
N PHE A 192 0.52 14.57 4.25
CA PHE A 192 0.01 14.28 2.91
C PHE A 192 0.37 15.36 1.89
N SER A 193 0.25 16.65 2.25
CA SER A 193 0.57 17.78 1.36
C SER A 193 2.02 17.76 0.85
N ARG A 194 2.92 17.13 1.60
CA ARG A 194 4.36 16.97 1.28
C ARG A 194 4.67 15.76 0.42
N CYS A 195 3.72 14.85 0.24
CA CYS A 195 3.85 13.74 -0.68
C CYS A 195 3.86 14.22 -2.13
N ASN A 196 4.44 13.42 -3.04
CA ASN A 196 4.40 13.70 -4.48
C ASN A 196 2.97 13.54 -5.05
N GLU A 197 2.74 14.06 -6.26
CA GLU A 197 1.43 14.00 -6.92
C GLU A 197 0.99 12.55 -7.19
N SER A 198 1.92 11.63 -7.39
CA SER A 198 1.61 10.23 -7.62
C SER A 198 1.01 9.54 -6.38
N VAL A 199 1.40 9.94 -5.17
CA VAL A 199 0.76 9.54 -3.92
C VAL A 199 -0.61 10.19 -3.80
N LYS A 200 -0.68 11.53 -3.96
CA LYS A 200 -1.90 12.31 -3.75
C LYS A 200 -3.07 11.83 -4.62
N THR A 201 -2.78 11.36 -5.82
CA THR A 201 -3.79 10.90 -6.77
C THR A 201 -4.18 9.42 -6.64
N ARG A 202 -3.43 8.62 -5.89
CA ARG A 202 -3.66 7.18 -5.72
C ARG A 202 -4.06 6.76 -4.32
N LEU A 203 -3.81 7.61 -3.32
CA LEU A 203 -3.99 7.24 -1.93
C LEU A 203 -5.44 6.85 -1.64
N THR A 204 -5.62 5.75 -0.91
CA THR A 204 -6.88 5.35 -0.28
C THR A 204 -6.63 5.08 1.20
N LEU A 205 -7.67 5.21 2.00
CA LEU A 205 -7.62 4.97 3.44
C LEU A 205 -8.44 3.75 3.81
N GLU A 206 -8.03 3.00 4.82
CA GLU A 206 -8.72 1.79 5.28
C GLU A 206 -9.16 1.93 6.73
N ASN A 207 -10.37 1.46 7.03
CA ASN A 207 -10.83 1.31 8.41
C ASN A 207 -9.97 0.27 9.16
N GLU A 208 -9.92 0.35 10.49
CA GLU A 208 -8.99 -0.41 11.33
C GLU A 208 -9.73 -1.43 12.20
N ASP A 209 -9.11 -2.59 12.41
CA ASP A 209 -9.62 -3.68 13.27
C ASP A 209 -9.64 -3.32 14.76
N LYS A 210 -8.88 -2.30 15.12
CA LYS A 210 -8.74 -1.79 16.49
C LYS A 210 -8.20 -0.35 16.44
N GLY A 211 -8.27 0.33 17.57
CA GLY A 211 -7.78 1.70 17.66
C GLY A 211 -8.89 2.72 17.39
N PHE A 212 -8.53 3.87 16.85
CA PHE A 212 -9.47 5.00 16.74
C PHE A 212 -10.31 4.93 15.46
N PHE A 213 -9.74 4.49 14.34
CA PHE A 213 -10.39 4.61 13.02
C PHE A 213 -11.29 3.42 12.67
N SER A 214 -12.43 3.32 13.39
CA SER A 214 -13.58 2.53 12.91
C SER A 214 -14.10 3.05 11.57
N THR A 215 -15.04 2.34 10.94
CA THR A 215 -15.70 2.80 9.71
C THR A 215 -16.38 4.14 9.90
N GLU A 216 -17.07 4.37 11.03
CA GLU A 216 -17.67 5.67 11.36
C GLU A 216 -16.63 6.79 11.40
N HIS A 217 -15.56 6.61 12.15
CA HIS A 217 -14.56 7.65 12.36
C HIS A 217 -13.76 7.96 11.09
N ILE A 218 -13.49 6.97 10.23
CA ILE A 218 -12.79 7.24 8.97
C ILE A 218 -13.71 7.97 7.97
N LEU A 219 -15.01 7.72 7.99
CA LEU A 219 -15.99 8.47 7.21
C LEU A 219 -16.07 9.95 7.69
N MET A 220 -16.13 10.18 9.01
CA MET A 220 -16.04 11.53 9.56
C MET A 220 -14.74 12.24 9.17
N PHE A 221 -13.63 11.53 9.23
CA PHE A 221 -12.30 12.02 8.81
C PHE A 221 -12.30 12.42 7.33
N HIS A 222 -12.86 11.58 6.45
CA HIS A 222 -12.98 11.85 5.02
C HIS A 222 -13.78 13.14 4.75
N VAL A 223 -14.92 13.31 5.43
CA VAL A 223 -15.76 14.50 5.30
C VAL A 223 -15.00 15.75 5.76
N ARG A 224 -14.35 15.70 6.92
CA ARG A 224 -13.57 16.85 7.45
C ARG A 224 -12.38 17.21 6.58
N LEU A 225 -11.67 16.22 6.03
CA LEU A 225 -10.56 16.45 5.12
C LEU A 225 -11.04 17.18 3.85
N LYS A 226 -12.18 16.77 3.31
CA LYS A 226 -12.80 17.40 2.14
C LYS A 226 -13.28 18.82 2.43
N GLU A 227 -13.99 19.02 3.54
CA GLU A 227 -14.52 20.35 3.94
C GLU A 227 -13.39 21.36 4.16
N LYS A 228 -12.31 20.95 4.81
CA LYS A 228 -11.23 21.86 5.23
C LYS A 228 -10.18 22.14 4.17
N TYR A 229 -9.84 21.14 3.38
CA TYR A 229 -8.70 21.18 2.45
C TYR A 229 -9.07 20.90 0.99
N ASP A 230 -10.35 20.64 0.69
CA ASP A 230 -10.83 20.23 -0.64
C ASP A 230 -10.12 18.97 -1.16
N VAL A 231 -9.76 18.05 -0.24
CA VAL A 231 -9.09 16.79 -0.54
C VAL A 231 -10.06 15.64 -0.27
N SER A 232 -10.34 14.85 -1.32
CA SER A 232 -11.18 13.65 -1.24
C SER A 232 -10.32 12.41 -1.45
N ILE A 233 -10.15 11.59 -0.41
CA ILE A 233 -9.41 10.31 -0.45
C ILE A 233 -10.41 9.18 -0.26
N PRO A 234 -10.58 8.26 -1.24
CA PRO A 234 -11.54 7.16 -1.12
C PRO A 234 -11.20 6.21 0.04
N ILE A 235 -12.24 5.58 0.58
CA ILE A 235 -12.11 4.60 1.66
C ILE A 235 -12.15 3.19 1.06
N CYS A 236 -11.08 2.43 1.23
CA CYS A 236 -10.99 1.00 0.98
C CYS A 236 -11.57 0.26 2.20
N TYR A 237 -12.81 -0.16 2.11
CA TYR A 237 -13.49 -0.84 3.21
C TYR A 237 -12.92 -2.25 3.44
N ASP A 238 -12.62 -2.60 4.70
CA ASP A 238 -12.33 -3.96 5.14
C ASP A 238 -13.46 -4.45 6.05
N ASN A 239 -14.15 -5.51 5.64
CA ASN A 239 -15.30 -6.05 6.36
C ASN A 239 -14.91 -6.69 7.70
N LEU A 240 -13.76 -7.33 7.80
CA LEU A 240 -13.32 -7.96 9.04
C LEU A 240 -12.91 -6.90 10.08
N HIS A 241 -12.24 -5.85 9.63
CA HIS A 241 -11.92 -4.71 10.50
C HIS A 241 -13.19 -4.03 11.03
N ASP A 242 -14.21 -3.88 10.17
CA ASP A 242 -15.49 -3.31 10.60
C ASP A 242 -16.19 -4.17 11.64
N VAL A 243 -16.22 -5.49 11.45
CA VAL A 243 -16.78 -6.41 12.44
C VAL A 243 -16.03 -6.35 13.78
N CYS A 244 -14.71 -6.19 13.75
CA CYS A 244 -13.88 -6.10 14.96
C CYS A 244 -14.00 -4.76 15.69
N ASN A 245 -14.27 -3.66 14.96
CA ASN A 245 -14.25 -2.28 15.48
C ASN A 245 -15.46 -1.47 14.98
N ASN A 246 -16.68 -1.99 15.14
CA ASN A 246 -17.92 -1.33 14.76
C ASN A 246 -18.42 -0.45 15.90
N THR A 247 -18.25 0.88 15.79
CA THR A 247 -18.66 1.87 16.79
C THR A 247 -20.06 2.43 16.57
N CYS A 248 -20.55 2.43 15.34
CA CYS A 248 -21.87 2.98 14.99
C CYS A 248 -23.00 1.96 15.08
N GLY A 249 -22.69 0.65 15.14
CA GLY A 249 -23.68 -0.41 15.19
C GLY A 249 -24.42 -0.67 13.87
N ASN A 250 -23.98 -0.07 12.76
CA ASN A 250 -24.49 -0.37 11.42
C ASN A 250 -24.14 -1.79 11.00
N ASP A 251 -24.92 -2.37 10.10
CA ASP A 251 -24.53 -3.62 9.45
C ASP A 251 -23.43 -3.41 8.38
N VAL A 252 -22.79 -4.51 7.99
CA VAL A 252 -21.67 -4.54 7.03
C VAL A 252 -22.08 -3.93 5.69
N GLU A 253 -23.31 -4.19 5.20
CA GLU A 253 -23.77 -3.67 3.91
C GLU A 253 -23.94 -2.16 3.94
N THR A 254 -24.49 -1.61 5.00
CA THR A 254 -24.64 -0.17 5.21
C THR A 254 -23.28 0.52 5.23
N ASN A 255 -22.34 0.02 6.05
CA ASN A 255 -20.98 0.59 6.15
C ASN A 255 -20.21 0.48 4.83
N MET A 256 -20.31 -0.64 4.13
CA MET A 256 -19.72 -0.83 2.81
C MET A 256 -20.26 0.21 1.80
N ASN A 257 -21.59 0.42 1.76
CA ASN A 257 -22.20 1.38 0.84
C ASN A 257 -21.77 2.82 1.12
N LEU A 258 -21.64 3.21 2.39
CA LEU A 258 -21.12 4.54 2.77
C LEU A 258 -19.66 4.73 2.29
N CYS A 259 -18.83 3.70 2.40
CA CYS A 259 -17.46 3.74 1.88
C CYS A 259 -17.42 3.79 0.34
N LEU A 260 -18.33 3.08 -0.34
CA LEU A 260 -18.51 3.13 -1.80
C LEU A 260 -18.73 4.56 -2.32
N GLU A 261 -19.54 5.35 -1.63
CA GLU A 261 -19.87 6.73 -2.00
C GLU A 261 -18.65 7.67 -1.97
N THR A 262 -17.55 7.27 -1.33
CA THR A 262 -16.31 8.05 -1.30
C THR A 262 -15.47 7.90 -2.57
N TRP A 263 -15.75 6.89 -3.41
CA TRP A 263 -14.99 6.60 -4.62
C TRP A 263 -15.46 7.45 -5.82
N PRO A 264 -14.53 7.82 -6.74
CA PRO A 264 -14.92 8.47 -7.99
C PRO A 264 -15.81 7.56 -8.84
N ASN A 265 -16.81 8.12 -9.50
CA ASN A 265 -17.82 7.37 -10.29
C ASN A 265 -17.21 6.59 -11.49
N ASP A 266 -16.03 6.97 -11.97
CA ASP A 266 -15.35 6.32 -13.10
C ASP A 266 -14.30 5.29 -12.69
N VAL A 267 -14.23 4.97 -11.38
CA VAL A 267 -13.28 4.02 -10.78
C VAL A 267 -14.05 2.87 -10.16
N GLU A 268 -13.68 1.64 -10.50
CA GLU A 268 -14.19 0.45 -9.81
C GLU A 268 -13.54 0.38 -8.40
N PRO A 269 -14.32 0.44 -7.31
CA PRO A 269 -13.77 0.42 -5.95
C PRO A 269 -13.05 -0.88 -5.62
N VAL A 270 -12.01 -0.79 -4.80
CA VAL A 270 -11.32 -1.95 -4.23
C VAL A 270 -11.63 -2.03 -2.75
N PHE A 271 -12.06 -3.21 -2.30
CA PHE A 271 -12.35 -3.52 -0.90
C PHE A 271 -11.55 -4.74 -0.46
N HIS A 272 -11.27 -4.83 0.82
CA HIS A 272 -10.75 -6.03 1.43
C HIS A 272 -11.91 -6.85 1.99
N TRP A 273 -11.89 -8.14 1.68
CA TRP A 273 -12.90 -9.07 2.16
C TRP A 273 -12.25 -10.32 2.73
N SER A 274 -12.48 -10.57 3.99
CA SER A 274 -11.95 -11.73 4.69
C SER A 274 -12.95 -12.25 5.73
N GLU A 275 -12.78 -13.50 6.13
CA GLU A 275 -13.54 -14.12 7.19
C GLU A 275 -12.63 -14.42 8.39
N GLY A 276 -13.12 -14.19 9.60
CA GLY A 276 -12.44 -14.61 10.81
C GLY A 276 -12.28 -16.14 10.84
N LYS A 277 -11.23 -16.65 11.44
CA LYS A 277 -11.17 -18.10 11.73
C LYS A 277 -12.30 -18.43 12.67
N GLU A 278 -13.16 -19.40 12.28
CA GLU A 278 -14.06 -20.01 13.22
C GLU A 278 -13.21 -20.61 14.37
N ASP A 279 -13.57 -20.29 15.61
CA ASP A 279 -12.99 -20.95 16.77
C ASP A 279 -13.30 -22.45 16.65
N LYS A 280 -12.25 -23.26 16.49
CA LYS A 280 -12.33 -24.71 16.49
C LYS A 280 -12.38 -25.22 17.90
#